data_c53beabbe0497492338d08ea54d03398
#
_entry.id   c53beabbe0497492338d08ea54d03398
#
_cell.length_a   1.000
_cell.length_b   1.000
_cell.length_c   1.000
_cell.angle_alpha   90.00
_cell.angle_beta   90.00
_cell.angle_gamma   90.00
#
_symmetry.space_group_name_H-M   'P 1'
#
loop_
_entity.id
_entity.type
_entity.pdbx_description
1 polymer ?
#
loop_
_entity_poly.entity_id
_entity_poly.type
_entity_poly.pdbx_seq_one_letter_code
_entity_poly.pdbx_strand_id
1 'polypeptide(L)'
;MPQSLKNGETLRDRYKIREQIGQGGTGSIYLAEDIRLQGRLCALKEVEHNQTLPTEVFKQAREQFFREASVLARLDHPNLPKVSDFFSEGPRDYLVMDFVPGKDLRERMQEARRNNTFLSEKEVLRWATQIADALNYLHQQTPPIIHRDIKPSNLKITPSGLIKLVDFGLVKIMAPDEVTITIIQGQGTA
;
A
#
# COMPACT_ATOMS: atom_id res chain seq x y z
N MET A 1 23.28 -4.47 3.30
CA MET A 1 21.81 -4.47 3.41
C MET A 1 21.39 -3.14 4.00
N PRO A 2 20.43 -2.44 3.44
CA PRO A 2 19.95 -1.21 4.04
C PRO A 2 19.38 -1.51 5.43
N GLN A 3 19.70 -0.64 6.38
CA GLN A 3 19.32 -0.83 7.77
C GLN A 3 17.83 -0.50 7.94
N SER A 4 17.03 -1.45 8.41
CA SER A 4 15.62 -1.21 8.74
C SER A 4 15.48 -0.11 9.80
N LEU A 5 14.41 0.69 9.68
CA LEU A 5 14.09 1.70 10.71
C LEU A 5 13.84 1.03 12.05
N LYS A 6 14.32 1.65 13.12
CA LYS A 6 14.20 1.13 14.48
C LYS A 6 12.97 1.70 15.19
N ASN A 7 12.44 0.91 16.14
CA ASN A 7 11.41 1.43 17.05
C ASN A 7 11.92 2.68 17.77
N GLY A 8 11.11 3.72 17.81
CA GLY A 8 11.42 5.02 18.40
C GLY A 8 12.15 5.99 17.48
N GLU A 9 12.66 5.53 16.33
CA GLU A 9 13.25 6.41 15.31
C GLU A 9 12.18 7.37 14.78
N THR A 10 12.58 8.60 14.51
CA THR A 10 11.64 9.64 14.03
C THR A 10 12.11 10.18 12.70
N LEU A 11 11.23 10.14 11.70
CA LEU A 11 11.46 10.71 10.37
C LEU A 11 10.79 12.09 10.29
N ARG A 12 11.49 13.04 9.67
CA ARG A 12 11.04 14.45 9.49
C ARG A 12 10.55 15.13 10.77
N ASP A 13 11.07 14.74 11.94
CA ASP A 13 10.60 15.25 13.25
C ASP A 13 9.08 15.14 13.43
N ARG A 14 8.47 14.14 12.79
CA ARG A 14 7.02 13.98 12.77
C ARG A 14 6.54 12.53 12.89
N TYR A 15 7.18 11.60 12.21
CA TYR A 15 6.70 10.22 12.15
C TYR A 15 7.56 9.31 13.01
N LYS A 16 7.08 9.01 14.22
CA LYS A 16 7.77 8.13 15.17
C LYS A 16 7.45 6.68 14.87
N ILE A 17 8.45 5.92 14.46
CA ILE A 17 8.33 4.50 14.16
C ILE A 17 7.96 3.71 15.42
N ARG A 18 6.94 2.86 15.32
CA ARG A 18 6.52 1.95 16.38
C ARG A 18 7.02 0.53 16.13
N GLU A 19 6.74 -0.02 14.96
CA GLU A 19 7.16 -1.36 14.56
C GLU A 19 7.09 -1.54 13.05
N GLN A 20 7.79 -2.55 12.53
CA GLN A 20 7.64 -2.98 11.16
C GLN A 20 6.44 -3.92 11.07
N ILE A 21 5.46 -3.60 10.21
CA ILE A 21 4.21 -4.37 10.04
C ILE A 21 4.14 -5.11 8.71
N GLY A 22 5.10 -4.90 7.82
CA GLY A 22 5.18 -5.61 6.54
C GLY A 22 6.53 -5.47 5.89
N GLN A 23 6.84 -6.42 5.01
CA GLN A 23 8.02 -6.40 4.15
C GLN A 23 7.67 -7.04 2.82
N GLY A 24 8.08 -6.41 1.73
CA GLY A 24 7.85 -6.90 0.38
C GLY A 24 9.03 -6.58 -0.54
N GLY A 25 8.92 -6.97 -1.81
CA GLY A 25 9.95 -6.73 -2.82
C GLY A 25 10.21 -5.26 -3.14
N THR A 26 9.30 -4.38 -2.77
CA THR A 26 9.38 -2.92 -3.03
C THR A 26 9.77 -2.11 -1.79
N GLY A 27 10.02 -2.74 -0.65
CA GLY A 27 10.41 -2.08 0.59
C GLY A 27 9.66 -2.59 1.83
N SER A 28 9.81 -1.87 2.93
CA SER A 28 9.23 -2.18 4.24
C SER A 28 8.02 -1.29 4.53
N ILE A 29 7.10 -1.79 5.33
CA ILE A 29 5.96 -1.02 5.84
C ILE A 29 6.07 -0.96 7.35
N TYR A 30 5.95 0.25 7.90
CA TYR A 30 6.04 0.51 9.32
C TYR A 30 4.73 1.08 9.87
N LEU A 31 4.35 0.66 11.06
CA LEU A 31 3.42 1.39 11.89
C LEU A 31 4.16 2.59 12.49
N ALA A 32 3.64 3.78 12.30
CA ALA A 32 4.20 4.99 12.87
C ALA A 32 3.12 5.84 13.54
N GLU A 33 3.54 6.71 14.44
CA GLU A 33 2.70 7.72 15.07
C GLU A 33 3.04 9.09 14.49
N ASP A 34 2.03 9.81 14.00
CA ASP A 34 2.16 11.22 13.63
C ASP A 34 2.13 12.08 14.91
N ILE A 35 3.29 12.46 15.42
CA ILE A 35 3.41 13.21 16.68
C ILE A 35 2.81 14.62 16.62
N ARG A 36 2.54 15.17 15.43
CA ARG A 36 1.84 16.45 15.26
C ARG A 36 0.33 16.32 15.39
N LEU A 37 -0.21 15.12 15.22
CA LEU A 37 -1.64 14.80 15.30
C LEU A 37 -1.89 13.81 16.45
N GLN A 38 -1.50 14.14 17.64
CA GLN A 38 -1.57 13.39 18.90
C GLN A 38 -2.22 12.02 18.84
N GLY A 39 -1.41 10.94 18.76
CA GLY A 39 -1.89 9.57 18.79
C GLY A 39 -2.44 9.03 17.46
N ARG A 40 -2.40 9.81 16.37
CA ARG A 40 -2.77 9.30 15.06
C ARG A 40 -1.75 8.27 14.58
N LEU A 41 -2.21 7.03 14.42
CA LEU A 41 -1.42 5.98 13.79
C LEU A 41 -1.51 6.08 12.27
N CYS A 42 -0.38 5.89 11.61
CA CYS A 42 -0.28 5.83 10.16
C CYS A 42 0.57 4.63 9.73
N ALA A 43 0.35 4.17 8.51
CA ALA A 43 1.22 3.22 7.83
C ALA A 43 2.22 4.01 6.98
N LEU A 44 3.50 3.74 7.17
CA LEU A 44 4.59 4.40 6.47
C LEU A 44 5.27 3.36 5.59
N LYS A 45 5.08 3.46 4.29
CA LYS A 45 5.69 2.58 3.30
C LYS A 45 7.01 3.18 2.84
N GLU A 46 8.10 2.46 3.11
CA GLU A 46 9.43 2.77 2.59
C GLU A 46 9.56 2.23 1.17
N VAL A 47 10.08 3.04 0.27
CA VAL A 47 10.43 2.67 -1.09
C VAL A 47 11.93 2.83 -1.26
N GLU A 48 12.60 1.72 -1.50
CA GLU A 48 14.04 1.68 -1.75
C GLU A 48 14.33 1.76 -3.24
N HIS A 49 15.15 2.71 -3.61
CA HIS A 49 15.69 2.79 -4.95
C HIS A 49 17.09 2.15 -5.00
N ASN A 50 17.37 1.43 -6.07
CA ASN A 50 18.69 0.86 -6.25
C ASN A 50 19.74 1.95 -6.43
N GLN A 51 20.58 2.15 -5.41
CA GLN A 51 21.64 3.18 -5.38
C GLN A 51 22.81 2.90 -6.33
N THR A 52 22.89 1.69 -6.89
CA THR A 52 23.94 1.34 -7.87
C THR A 52 23.59 1.80 -9.29
N LEU A 53 22.37 2.31 -9.50
CA LEU A 53 21.95 2.85 -10.79
C LEU A 53 22.64 4.18 -11.11
N PRO A 54 22.85 4.50 -12.41
CA PRO A 54 23.31 5.82 -12.80
C PRO A 54 22.45 6.93 -12.20
N THR A 55 23.07 8.06 -11.84
CA THR A 55 22.42 9.20 -11.17
C THR A 55 21.13 9.66 -11.86
N GLU A 56 21.14 9.69 -13.18
CA GLU A 56 19.94 10.11 -13.95
C GLU A 56 18.77 9.11 -13.81
N VAL A 57 19.07 7.81 -13.80
CA VAL A 57 18.05 6.76 -13.62
C VAL A 57 17.47 6.82 -12.22
N PHE A 58 18.33 7.02 -11.22
CA PHE A 58 17.90 7.20 -9.83
C PHE A 58 16.99 8.44 -9.68
N LYS A 59 17.37 9.56 -10.29
CA LYS A 59 16.57 10.80 -10.29
C LYS A 59 15.20 10.58 -10.95
N GLN A 60 15.18 9.92 -12.12
CA GLN A 60 13.93 9.59 -12.81
C GLN A 60 13.01 8.69 -11.96
N ALA A 61 13.56 7.69 -11.28
CA ALA A 61 12.78 6.81 -10.39
C ALA A 61 12.14 7.60 -9.23
N ARG A 62 12.87 8.55 -8.63
CA ARG A 62 12.31 9.43 -7.60
C ARG A 62 11.23 10.37 -8.14
N GLU A 63 11.45 10.98 -9.28
CA GLU A 63 10.44 11.83 -9.92
C GLU A 63 9.16 11.04 -10.26
N GLN A 64 9.32 9.80 -10.69
CA GLN A 64 8.21 8.88 -10.91
C GLN A 64 7.45 8.61 -9.61
N PHE A 65 8.15 8.27 -8.53
CA PHE A 65 7.55 8.07 -7.20
C PHE A 65 6.72 9.28 -6.77
N PHE A 66 7.27 10.51 -6.89
CA PHE A 66 6.55 11.72 -6.50
C PHE A 66 5.31 11.98 -7.36
N ARG A 67 5.36 11.70 -8.66
CA ARG A 67 4.20 11.78 -9.54
C ARG A 67 3.11 10.80 -9.12
N GLU A 68 3.47 9.54 -8.90
CA GLU A 68 2.52 8.51 -8.46
C GLU A 68 1.93 8.82 -7.09
N ALA A 69 2.75 9.19 -6.11
CA ALA A 69 2.30 9.57 -4.78
C ALA A 69 1.34 10.76 -4.81
N SER A 70 1.59 11.76 -5.67
CA SER A 70 0.70 12.91 -5.86
C SER A 70 -0.67 12.51 -6.40
N VAL A 71 -0.74 11.50 -7.27
CA VAL A 71 -2.02 10.97 -7.75
C VAL A 71 -2.74 10.20 -6.65
N LEU A 72 -2.03 9.32 -5.93
CA LEU A 72 -2.60 8.56 -4.82
C LEU A 72 -3.14 9.46 -3.70
N ALA A 73 -2.49 10.59 -3.43
CA ALA A 73 -2.93 11.55 -2.41
C ALA A 73 -4.29 12.23 -2.72
N ARG A 74 -4.72 12.21 -3.99
CA ARG A 74 -6.03 12.75 -4.40
C ARG A 74 -7.17 11.74 -4.27
N LEU A 75 -6.85 10.46 -4.11
CA LEU A 75 -7.86 9.42 -4.00
C LEU A 75 -8.62 9.56 -2.69
N ASP A 76 -9.94 9.43 -2.78
CA ASP A 76 -10.84 9.45 -1.63
C ASP A 76 -11.95 8.41 -1.83
N HIS A 77 -11.81 7.25 -1.18
CA HIS A 77 -12.75 6.16 -1.27
C HIS A 77 -12.78 5.37 0.05
N PRO A 78 -13.95 4.97 0.58
CA PRO A 78 -14.06 4.31 1.88
C PRO A 78 -13.27 3.00 1.98
N ASN A 79 -13.09 2.29 0.86
CA ASN A 79 -12.39 1.01 0.81
C ASN A 79 -10.90 1.14 0.43
N LEU A 80 -10.36 2.36 0.40
CA LEU A 80 -8.94 2.64 0.21
C LEU A 80 -8.36 3.37 1.44
N PRO A 81 -7.11 3.15 1.83
CA PRO A 81 -6.44 4.00 2.80
C PRO A 81 -6.13 5.36 2.16
N LYS A 82 -6.35 6.46 2.89
CA LYS A 82 -6.00 7.80 2.42
C LYS A 82 -4.50 8.03 2.53
N VAL A 83 -3.87 8.47 1.46
CA VAL A 83 -2.48 8.97 1.49
C VAL A 83 -2.51 10.38 2.06
N SER A 84 -1.72 10.61 3.10
CA SER A 84 -1.69 11.90 3.84
C SER A 84 -0.40 12.67 3.66
N ASP A 85 0.69 12.01 3.27
CA ASP A 85 1.98 12.65 3.03
C ASP A 85 2.88 11.75 2.16
N PHE A 86 3.90 12.32 1.55
CA PHE A 86 4.98 11.61 0.89
C PHE A 86 6.24 12.48 0.88
N PHE A 87 7.40 11.86 1.08
CA PHE A 87 8.66 12.60 1.21
C PHE A 87 9.88 11.71 0.95
N SER A 88 11.03 12.36 0.80
CA SER A 88 12.33 11.69 0.77
C SER A 88 13.12 12.02 2.04
N GLU A 89 13.84 11.02 2.54
CA GLU A 89 14.84 11.20 3.59
C GLU A 89 16.06 10.34 3.28
N GLY A 90 17.18 11.00 3.04
CA GLY A 90 18.36 10.33 2.49
C GLY A 90 18.09 9.69 1.12
N PRO A 91 18.50 8.42 0.94
CA PRO A 91 18.32 7.70 -0.32
C PRO A 91 16.93 7.03 -0.46
N ARG A 92 16.04 7.18 0.51
CA ARG A 92 14.75 6.49 0.59
C ARG A 92 13.61 7.46 0.38
N ASP A 93 12.55 6.95 -0.20
CA ASP A 93 11.29 7.64 -0.34
C ASP A 93 10.22 6.97 0.52
N TYR A 94 9.30 7.77 1.04
CA TYR A 94 8.28 7.33 1.98
C TYR A 94 6.90 7.79 1.55
N LEU A 95 5.93 6.88 1.61
CA LEU A 95 4.52 7.16 1.43
C LEU A 95 3.80 6.96 2.77
N VAL A 96 3.12 7.98 3.26
CA VAL A 96 2.37 7.95 4.52
C VAL A 96 0.88 7.85 4.23
N MET A 97 0.23 6.85 4.82
CA MET A 97 -1.20 6.59 4.61
C MET A 97 -1.89 6.20 5.91
N ASP A 98 -3.21 6.15 5.89
CA ASP A 98 -3.97 5.66 7.02
C ASP A 98 -3.54 4.25 7.41
N PHE A 99 -3.30 4.05 8.71
CA PHE A 99 -3.16 2.70 9.25
C PHE A 99 -4.54 2.03 9.28
N VAL A 100 -4.63 0.87 8.66
CA VAL A 100 -5.86 0.06 8.65
C VAL A 100 -5.71 -1.04 9.70
N PRO A 101 -6.37 -0.92 10.85
CA PRO A 101 -6.35 -1.96 11.87
C PRO A 101 -7.17 -3.18 11.44
N GLY A 102 -6.90 -4.33 12.07
CA GLY A 102 -7.62 -5.58 11.82
C GLY A 102 -6.81 -6.57 11.01
N LYS A 103 -7.40 -7.75 10.81
CA LYS A 103 -6.78 -8.87 10.10
C LYS A 103 -6.97 -8.74 8.60
N ASP A 104 -6.01 -9.24 7.86
CA ASP A 104 -6.22 -9.39 6.43
C ASP A 104 -7.09 -10.62 6.09
N LEU A 105 -7.56 -10.70 4.87
CA LEU A 105 -8.44 -11.78 4.43
C LEU A 105 -7.71 -13.14 4.43
N ARG A 106 -6.40 -13.16 4.20
CA ARG A 106 -5.59 -14.38 4.29
C ARG A 106 -5.58 -14.93 5.72
N GLU A 107 -5.38 -14.06 6.71
CA GLU A 107 -5.42 -14.43 8.14
C GLU A 107 -6.81 -14.95 8.53
N ARG A 108 -7.89 -14.31 8.07
CA ARG A 108 -9.27 -14.76 8.29
C ARG A 108 -9.54 -16.13 7.67
N MET A 109 -9.06 -16.37 6.46
CA MET A 109 -9.17 -17.67 5.80
C MET A 109 -8.39 -18.76 6.56
N GLN A 110 -7.19 -18.45 7.07
CA GLN A 110 -6.40 -19.37 7.86
C GLN A 110 -7.07 -19.71 9.21
N GLU A 111 -7.70 -18.73 9.85
CA GLU A 111 -8.48 -18.95 11.08
C GLU A 111 -9.68 -19.85 10.84
N ALA A 112 -10.45 -19.59 9.79
CA ALA A 112 -11.58 -20.45 9.43
C ALA A 112 -11.13 -21.90 9.20
N ARG A 113 -10.03 -22.11 8.47
CA ARG A 113 -9.45 -23.43 8.26
C ARG A 113 -9.03 -24.11 9.57
N ARG A 114 -8.35 -23.39 10.48
CA ARG A 114 -7.94 -23.94 11.79
C ARG A 114 -9.12 -24.36 12.65
N ASN A 115 -10.23 -23.64 12.55
CA ASN A 115 -11.45 -23.92 13.28
C ASN A 115 -12.38 -24.89 12.55
N ASN A 116 -11.94 -25.46 11.42
CA ASN A 116 -12.75 -26.32 10.54
C ASN A 116 -14.10 -25.68 10.17
N THR A 117 -14.08 -24.36 9.89
CA THR A 117 -15.24 -23.57 9.48
C THR A 117 -14.98 -22.87 8.15
N PHE A 118 -16.02 -22.24 7.61
CA PHE A 118 -15.94 -21.43 6.39
C PHE A 118 -16.27 -19.98 6.71
N LEU A 119 -15.78 -19.06 5.88
CA LEU A 119 -16.25 -17.69 5.90
C LEU A 119 -17.72 -17.63 5.44
N SER A 120 -18.49 -16.75 6.03
CA SER A 120 -19.89 -16.57 5.65
C SER A 120 -19.99 -16.06 4.20
N GLU A 121 -20.76 -16.75 3.36
CA GLU A 121 -21.02 -16.34 1.97
C GLU A 121 -21.50 -14.89 1.90
N LYS A 122 -22.41 -14.49 2.78
CA LYS A 122 -22.93 -13.13 2.88
C LYS A 122 -21.81 -12.10 3.12
N GLU A 123 -20.85 -12.41 4.00
CA GLU A 123 -19.71 -11.52 4.27
C GLU A 123 -18.79 -11.45 3.06
N VAL A 124 -18.48 -12.59 2.45
CA VAL A 124 -17.60 -12.65 1.26
C VAL A 124 -18.20 -11.85 0.10
N LEU A 125 -19.49 -12.01 -0.19
CA LEU A 125 -20.18 -11.24 -1.23
C LEU A 125 -20.17 -9.74 -0.93
N ARG A 126 -20.41 -9.34 0.33
CA ARG A 126 -20.34 -7.94 0.73
C ARG A 126 -18.93 -7.36 0.52
N TRP A 127 -17.88 -8.07 0.93
CA TRP A 127 -16.50 -7.63 0.72
C TRP A 127 -16.13 -7.57 -0.76
N ALA A 128 -16.55 -8.58 -1.55
CA ALA A 128 -16.31 -8.59 -2.99
C ALA A 128 -16.93 -7.37 -3.68
N THR A 129 -18.17 -7.01 -3.32
CA THR A 129 -18.84 -5.82 -3.83
C THR A 129 -18.08 -4.54 -3.47
N GLN A 130 -17.63 -4.40 -2.22
CA GLN A 130 -16.87 -3.23 -1.77
C GLN A 130 -15.54 -3.10 -2.51
N ILE A 131 -14.84 -4.21 -2.77
CA ILE A 131 -13.59 -4.17 -3.53
C ILE A 131 -13.83 -3.88 -5.00
N ALA A 132 -14.89 -4.45 -5.60
CA ALA A 132 -15.27 -4.12 -6.97
C ALA A 132 -15.57 -2.62 -7.14
N ASP A 133 -16.24 -2.00 -6.16
CA ASP A 133 -16.51 -0.57 -6.15
C ASP A 133 -15.22 0.26 -6.07
N ALA A 134 -14.30 -0.11 -5.16
CA ALA A 134 -12.99 0.54 -5.08
C ALA A 134 -12.18 0.42 -6.39
N LEU A 135 -12.21 -0.75 -7.03
CA LEU A 135 -11.52 -0.95 -8.30
C LEU A 135 -12.15 -0.14 -9.44
N ASN A 136 -13.49 -0.10 -9.48
CA ASN A 136 -14.19 0.75 -10.44
C ASN A 136 -13.82 2.23 -10.25
N TYR A 137 -13.78 2.72 -8.99
CA TYR A 137 -13.33 4.06 -8.67
C TYR A 137 -11.91 4.34 -9.17
N LEU A 138 -10.96 3.41 -8.97
CA LEU A 138 -9.58 3.55 -9.45
C LEU A 138 -9.51 3.58 -10.98
N HIS A 139 -10.28 2.73 -11.66
CA HIS A 139 -10.29 2.63 -13.13
C HIS A 139 -10.94 3.85 -13.78
N GLN A 140 -11.84 4.54 -13.09
CA GLN A 140 -12.48 5.78 -13.58
C GLN A 140 -11.63 7.04 -13.38
N GLN A 141 -10.47 6.95 -12.72
CA GLN A 141 -9.57 8.10 -12.62
C GLN A 141 -9.02 8.50 -14.00
N THR A 142 -8.56 9.73 -14.10
CA THR A 142 -7.93 10.25 -15.32
C THR A 142 -6.51 10.74 -14.99
N PRO A 143 -5.48 10.01 -15.39
CA PRO A 143 -5.50 8.70 -16.08
C PRO A 143 -5.96 7.53 -15.18
N PRO A 144 -6.43 6.39 -15.77
CA PRO A 144 -6.84 5.23 -14.99
C PRO A 144 -5.72 4.64 -14.13
N ILE A 145 -6.09 4.18 -12.94
CA ILE A 145 -5.17 3.60 -11.97
C ILE A 145 -5.44 2.11 -11.85
N ILE A 146 -4.41 1.28 -12.06
CA ILE A 146 -4.49 -0.17 -11.96
C ILE A 146 -3.67 -0.63 -10.75
N HIS A 147 -4.30 -1.35 -9.81
CA HIS A 147 -3.68 -1.75 -8.55
C HIS A 147 -2.59 -2.83 -8.72
N ARG A 148 -2.77 -3.82 -9.58
CA ARG A 148 -1.83 -4.90 -9.98
C ARG A 148 -1.48 -5.95 -8.92
N ASP A 149 -1.84 -5.78 -7.66
CA ASP A 149 -1.49 -6.71 -6.58
C ASP A 149 -2.70 -7.02 -5.69
N ILE A 150 -3.82 -7.43 -6.33
CA ILE A 150 -5.03 -7.82 -5.60
C ILE A 150 -4.86 -9.25 -5.13
N LYS A 151 -4.73 -9.42 -3.82
CA LYS A 151 -4.60 -10.72 -3.16
C LYS A 151 -5.14 -10.66 -1.72
N PRO A 152 -5.50 -11.79 -1.10
CA PRO A 152 -6.10 -11.81 0.23
C PRO A 152 -5.29 -11.09 1.31
N SER A 153 -3.96 -11.09 1.24
CA SER A 153 -3.10 -10.37 2.18
C SER A 153 -3.14 -8.84 2.04
N ASN A 154 -3.62 -8.31 0.89
CA ASN A 154 -3.79 -6.89 0.65
C ASN A 154 -5.23 -6.41 0.88
N LEU A 155 -6.08 -7.27 1.43
CA LEU A 155 -7.49 -6.99 1.75
C LEU A 155 -7.67 -7.03 3.27
N LYS A 156 -7.63 -5.86 3.94
CA LYS A 156 -7.76 -5.77 5.39
C LYS A 156 -9.20 -5.54 5.80
N ILE A 157 -9.65 -6.29 6.80
CA ILE A 157 -11.00 -6.19 7.37
C ILE A 157 -10.90 -5.43 8.68
N THR A 158 -11.48 -4.24 8.71
CA THR A 158 -11.49 -3.39 9.90
C THR A 158 -12.37 -3.99 11.01
N PRO A 159 -12.21 -3.57 12.28
CA PRO A 159 -13.09 -4.00 13.36
C PRO A 159 -14.59 -3.70 13.13
N SER A 160 -14.91 -2.69 12.31
CA SER A 160 -16.29 -2.38 11.88
C SER A 160 -16.80 -3.28 10.74
N GLY A 161 -15.99 -4.20 10.24
CA GLY A 161 -16.34 -5.11 9.14
C GLY A 161 -16.23 -4.51 7.74
N LEU A 162 -15.68 -3.29 7.60
CA LEU A 162 -15.36 -2.70 6.31
C LEU A 162 -14.09 -3.36 5.76
N ILE A 163 -14.07 -3.71 4.47
CA ILE A 163 -12.85 -4.18 3.82
C ILE A 163 -12.12 -3.02 3.14
N LYS A 164 -10.80 -2.97 3.27
CA LYS A 164 -9.95 -1.98 2.60
C LYS A 164 -8.88 -2.68 1.77
N LEU A 165 -8.72 -2.22 0.53
CA LEU A 165 -7.63 -2.63 -0.35
C LEU A 165 -6.40 -1.79 0.01
N VAL A 166 -5.39 -2.44 0.57
CA VAL A 166 -4.13 -1.81 1.00
C VAL A 166 -2.98 -2.16 0.07
N ASP A 167 -1.85 -1.51 0.25
CA ASP A 167 -0.60 -1.72 -0.49
C ASP A 167 -0.63 -1.32 -1.97
N PHE A 168 -0.48 0.00 -2.19
CA PHE A 168 -0.32 0.58 -3.53
C PHE A 168 1.08 0.41 -4.13
N GLY A 169 1.81 -0.66 -3.77
CA GLY A 169 3.22 -0.83 -4.14
C GLY A 169 3.52 -1.03 -5.62
N LEU A 170 2.54 -1.51 -6.37
CA LEU A 170 2.68 -1.82 -7.78
C LEU A 170 1.66 -1.07 -8.66
N VAL A 171 1.06 -0.02 -8.13
CA VAL A 171 0.10 0.80 -8.87
C VAL A 171 0.75 1.32 -10.15
N LYS A 172 0.10 1.13 -11.28
CA LYS A 172 0.45 1.78 -12.54
C LYS A 172 -0.59 2.85 -12.86
N ILE A 173 -0.10 4.06 -13.06
CA ILE A 173 -0.87 5.14 -13.65
C ILE A 173 -0.71 5.02 -15.17
N MET A 174 -1.81 4.80 -15.89
CA MET A 174 -1.80 4.64 -17.35
C MET A 174 -1.52 5.99 -17.99
N ALA A 175 -0.46 6.09 -18.79
CA ALA A 175 -0.28 7.27 -19.64
C ALA A 175 -1.33 7.26 -20.77
N PRO A 176 -1.78 8.45 -21.25
CA PRO A 176 -2.84 8.54 -22.29
C PRO A 176 -2.54 7.76 -23.57
N ASP A 177 -1.25 7.55 -23.86
CA ASP A 177 -0.79 6.90 -25.11
C ASP A 177 -0.27 5.46 -24.92
N GLU A 178 -0.30 4.93 -23.70
CA GLU A 178 0.12 3.56 -23.43
C GLU A 178 -1.03 2.56 -23.63
N VAL A 179 -1.14 2.01 -24.83
CA VAL A 179 -1.79 0.71 -25.04
C VAL A 179 -0.87 -0.34 -24.44
N THR A 180 -1.12 -0.71 -23.18
CA THR A 180 -0.27 -1.67 -22.47
C THR A 180 -0.55 -3.07 -22.96
N ILE A 181 0.32 -3.60 -23.82
CA ILE A 181 0.51 -5.04 -23.94
C ILE A 181 1.21 -5.46 -22.64
N THR A 182 0.44 -6.00 -21.71
CA THR A 182 0.98 -6.58 -20.47
C THR A 182 1.69 -7.88 -20.87
N ILE A 183 3.00 -7.81 -21.07
CA ILE A 183 3.85 -9.00 -21.01
C ILE A 183 3.87 -9.39 -19.53
N ILE A 184 3.12 -10.44 -19.19
CA ILE A 184 3.19 -11.10 -17.89
C ILE A 184 4.57 -11.75 -17.82
N GLN A 185 5.54 -11.07 -17.23
CA GLN A 185 6.70 -11.77 -16.71
C GLN A 185 6.25 -12.49 -15.44
N GLY A 186 5.83 -13.73 -15.62
CA GLY A 186 5.57 -14.65 -14.53
C GLY A 186 6.87 -14.98 -13.82
N GLN A 187 7.10 -14.36 -12.65
CA GLN A 187 7.89 -15.00 -11.61
C GLN A 187 6.89 -15.67 -10.69
N GLY A 188 6.57 -16.92 -11.03
CA GLY A 188 5.91 -17.84 -10.14
C GLY A 188 6.85 -18.13 -8.98
N THR A 189 6.46 -17.71 -7.77
CA THR A 189 7.00 -18.30 -6.55
C THR A 189 6.15 -19.53 -6.25
N ALA A 190 6.81 -20.69 -6.34
CA ALA A 190 6.32 -22.00 -5.88
C ALA A 190 6.06 -21.97 -4.36
#